data_ed34b3073e6d25cd82fceac4d3b283e9
#
_entry.id   ed34b3073e6d25cd82fceac4d3b283e9
#
_cell.length_a   1.000
_cell.length_b   1.000
_cell.length_c   1.000
_cell.angle_alpha   90.00
_cell.angle_beta   90.00
_cell.angle_gamma   90.00
#
_symmetry.space_group_name_H-M   'P 1'
#
loop_
_entity.id
_entity.type
_entity.pdbx_description
1 polymer ?
#
loop_
_entity_poly.entity_id
_entity_poly.type
_entity_poly.pdbx_seq_one_letter_code
_entity_poly.pdbx_strand_id
1 'polypeptide(L)' 'MQEFTYEQIREKALRQGVKDNRVHIGLWANINNYLKIRRKKNGKVTTYYISLQKL' A
#
# COMPACT_ATOMS: atom_id res chain seq x y z
N MET A 1 -9.91 -0.65 11.21
CA MET A 1 -8.75 -0.84 10.32
C MET A 1 -9.20 -0.98 8.89
N GLN A 2 -8.60 -0.23 7.99
CA GLN A 2 -8.92 -0.31 6.57
C GLN A 2 -7.84 -1.05 5.83
N GLU A 3 -8.26 -1.89 4.89
CA GLU A 3 -7.33 -2.57 4.00
C GLU A 3 -7.40 -1.93 2.63
N PHE A 4 -6.24 -1.81 2.00
CA PHE A 4 -6.13 -1.25 0.66
C PHE A 4 -5.35 -2.22 -0.22
N THR A 5 -5.75 -2.32 -1.47
CA THR A 5 -4.97 -3.05 -2.45
C THR A 5 -3.78 -2.21 -2.88
N TYR A 6 -2.79 -2.86 -3.52
CA TYR A 6 -1.66 -2.12 -4.07
C TYR A 6 -2.14 -1.03 -5.06
N GLU A 7 -3.13 -1.37 -5.87
CA GLU A 7 -3.68 -0.41 -6.84
C GLU A 7 -4.23 0.84 -6.15
N GLN A 8 -4.93 0.65 -5.04
CA GLN A 8 -5.48 1.78 -4.29
C GLN A 8 -4.36 2.64 -3.69
N ILE A 9 -3.34 2.01 -3.16
CA ILE A 9 -2.19 2.74 -2.60
C ILE A 9 -1.45 3.48 -3.71
N ARG A 10 -1.27 2.83 -4.85
CA ARG A 10 -0.63 3.44 -6.01
C ARG A 10 -1.37 4.71 -6.43
N GLU A 11 -2.69 4.65 -6.55
CA GLU A 11 -3.49 5.81 -6.91
C GLU A 11 -3.30 6.95 -5.92
N LYS A 12 -3.35 6.64 -4.63
CA LYS A 12 -3.16 7.65 -3.60
C LYS A 12 -1.79 8.31 -3.71
N ALA A 13 -0.76 7.51 -3.92
CA ALA A 13 0.60 8.01 -4.05
C ALA A 13 0.77 8.89 -5.27
N LEU A 14 0.22 8.48 -6.40
CA LEU A 14 0.30 9.27 -7.64
C LEU A 14 -0.37 10.61 -7.48
N ARG A 15 -1.47 10.67 -6.75
CA ARG A 15 -2.15 11.93 -6.45
C ARG A 15 -1.30 12.88 -5.63
N GLN A 16 -0.38 12.32 -4.85
CA GLN A 16 0.54 13.10 -4.03
C GLN A 16 1.83 13.47 -4.78
N GLY A 17 1.90 13.15 -6.05
CA GLY A 17 3.07 13.47 -6.85
C GLY A 17 4.20 12.44 -6.76
N VAL A 18 3.92 11.28 -6.22
CA VAL A 18 4.92 10.21 -6.12
C VAL A 18 5.09 9.56 -7.50
N LYS A 19 6.32 9.21 -7.84
CA LYS A 19 6.61 8.52 -9.10
C LYS A 19 5.92 7.17 -9.15
N ASP A 20 5.45 6.79 -10.34
CA ASP A 20 4.83 5.49 -10.57
C ASP A 20 5.90 4.40 -10.61
N ASN A 21 6.41 4.07 -9.44
CA ASN A 21 7.51 3.15 -9.25
C ASN A 21 7.25 2.41 -7.94
N ARG A 22 7.36 1.08 -7.95
CA ARG A 22 7.06 0.27 -6.77
C ARG A 22 7.85 0.68 -5.54
N VAL A 23 9.12 0.99 -5.73
CA VAL A 23 9.98 1.39 -4.60
C VAL A 23 9.49 2.71 -4.02
N HIS A 24 9.20 3.69 -4.86
CA HIS A 24 8.73 5.00 -4.40
C HIS A 24 7.35 4.91 -3.75
N ILE A 25 6.46 4.13 -4.34
CA ILE A 25 5.12 3.92 -3.79
C ILE A 25 5.20 3.22 -2.44
N GLY A 26 6.07 2.21 -2.32
CA GLY A 26 6.28 1.51 -1.06
C GLY A 26 6.83 2.42 0.02
N LEU A 27 7.78 3.29 -0.33
CA LEU A 27 8.31 4.26 0.61
C LEU A 27 7.26 5.25 1.07
N TRP A 28 6.46 5.75 0.12
CA TRP A 28 5.37 6.66 0.44
C TRP A 28 4.39 6.01 1.42
N ALA A 29 4.02 4.75 1.15
CA ALA A 29 3.09 4.02 2.00
C ALA A 29 3.67 3.85 3.41
N ASN A 30 4.94 3.50 3.52
CA ASN A 30 5.59 3.34 4.81
C ASN A 30 5.61 4.64 5.60
N ILE A 31 5.95 5.74 4.94
CA ILE A 31 5.99 7.06 5.57
C ILE A 31 4.60 7.46 6.06
N ASN A 32 3.56 7.06 5.35
CA ASN A 32 2.20 7.42 5.68
C ASN A 32 1.49 6.38 6.56
N ASN A 33 2.28 5.55 7.24
CA ASN A 33 1.78 4.59 8.22
C ASN A 33 0.87 3.53 7.63
N TYR A 34 1.20 3.04 6.45
CA TYR A 34 0.57 1.84 5.90
C TYR A 34 1.49 0.66 6.13
N LEU A 35 0.92 -0.43 6.61
CA LEU A 35 1.65 -1.67 6.80
C LEU A 35 1.41 -2.58 5.61
N LYS A 36 2.49 -3.03 4.98
CA LYS A 36 2.42 -3.96 3.87
C LYS A 36 2.25 -5.38 4.40
N ILE A 37 1.25 -6.07 3.90
CA ILE A 37 1.04 -7.48 4.24
C ILE A 37 0.88 -8.28 2.96
N ARG A 38 1.28 -9.54 3.03
CA ARG A 38 1.11 -10.48 1.93
C ARG A 38 0.19 -11.59 2.37
N ARG A 39 -0.76 -11.91 1.52
CA ARG A 39 -1.68 -13.02 1.77
C ARG A 39 -1.58 -14.01 0.62
N LYS A 40 -1.48 -15.28 0.97
CA LYS A 40 -1.52 -16.35 -0.03
C LYS A 40 -2.93 -16.88 -0.10
N LYS A 41 -3.51 -16.84 -1.30
CA LYS A 41 -4.86 -17.32 -1.52
C LYS A 41 -4.87 -18.08 -2.84
N ASN A 42 -5.32 -19.31 -2.81
CA ASN A 42 -5.41 -20.16 -3.99
C ASN A 42 -4.08 -20.23 -4.75
N GLY A 43 -2.98 -20.35 -4.04
CA GLY A 43 -1.65 -20.44 -4.64
C GLY A 43 -1.09 -19.10 -5.13
N LYS A 44 -1.83 -18.03 -4.99
CA LYS A 44 -1.37 -16.70 -5.40
C LYS A 44 -1.08 -15.83 -4.20
N VAL A 45 0.01 -15.07 -4.27
CA VAL A 45 0.36 -14.10 -3.23
C VAL A 45 -0.16 -12.74 -3.66
N THR A 46 -0.97 -12.13 -2.81
CA THR A 46 -1.50 -10.80 -3.03
C THR A 46 -1.00 -9.86 -1.96
N THR A 47 -0.62 -8.65 -2.36
CA THR A 47 -0.14 -7.63 -1.44
C THR A 47 -1.28 -6.69 -1.06
N TYR A 48 -1.42 -6.47 0.24
CA TYR A 48 -2.38 -5.52 0.79
C TYR A 48 -1.66 -4.56 1.70
N TYR A 49 -2.28 -3.42 1.95
CA TYR A 49 -1.78 -2.45 2.91
C TYR A 49 -2.86 -2.18 3.95
N ILE A 50 -2.44 -2.05 5.19
CA ILE A 50 -3.34 -1.73 6.28
C ILE A 50 -2.96 -0.35 6.82
N SER A 51 -3.96 0.51 6.99
CA SER A 51 -3.73 1.81 7.59
C SER A 51 -3.49 1.65 9.08
N LEU A 52 -2.39 2.19 9.57
CA LEU A 52 -2.04 2.16 10.99
C LEU A 52 -2.36 3.48 11.68
N GLN A 53 -3.07 4.36 11.02
CA GLN A 53 -3.40 5.65 11.60
C GLN A 53 -4.23 5.46 12.86
N LYS A 54 -3.78 6.13 13.92
CA LYS A 54 -4.53 6.19 15.16
C LYS A 54 -5.23 7.53 15.26
N LEU A 55 -6.42 7.47 15.77
CA LEU A 55 -7.18 8.69 16.02
C LEU A 55 -6.93 9.22 17.41
#